data_6b44e94ca47ba07982de42b6d213f217
#
_entry.id   6b44e94ca47ba07982de42b6d213f217
#
_cell.length_a   1.000
_cell.length_b   1.000
_cell.length_c   1.000
_cell.angle_alpha   90.00
_cell.angle_beta   90.00
_cell.angle_gamma   90.00
#
_symmetry.space_group_name_H-M   'P 1'
#
loop_
_entity.id
_entity.type
_entity.pdbx_description
1 polymer ?
#
loop_
_entity_poly.entity_id
_entity_poly.type
_entity_poly.pdbx_seq_one_letter_code
_entity_poly.pdbx_strand_id
1 'polypeptide(L)'
;MTIITKKSLVAAGVLSALMTINAAVAADVPAGVQLADKQTLVRNNGSEVQSLDPHKIEGVPESNINRDLFEGLLVSDLDGHPVAGVAEKWDNKDFKVWTFHLRKDAKWSDGTPVTAQDFVYSWQRLADPKTASPYASYLQYGHLANVDDIIAGKKPATDLGVKALDDHTFEVTLSEPVPYFYKLLVHPSVSPVPKSAIEKFGDKWTQPANIVSNGAYKLKDWVVNERIVLERNTNYWDNAKTVINQVTFLPISSEVTDVNRYRSGEIDMTYNNMPIELFQKLKKEIPKEVHVDPYLCTYYYEINNQKDYPLAIAAQP
;
A
#
# COMPACT_ATOMS: atom_id res chain seq x y z
N MET A 1 88.43 -15.59 7.67
CA MET A 1 87.87 -15.29 6.36
C MET A 1 86.36 -15.62 6.45
N THR A 2 85.54 -14.64 6.86
CA THR A 2 84.14 -14.88 7.29
C THR A 2 83.23 -14.20 6.28
N ILE A 3 82.46 -15.01 5.60
CA ILE A 3 81.49 -14.53 4.61
C ILE A 3 80.17 -14.22 5.32
N ILE A 4 79.77 -12.95 5.27
CA ILE A 4 78.47 -12.48 5.76
C ILE A 4 77.44 -12.56 4.65
N THR A 5 76.48 -13.46 4.78
CA THR A 5 75.32 -13.52 3.89
C THR A 5 74.20 -12.56 4.36
N LYS A 6 73.85 -11.61 3.53
CA LYS A 6 72.72 -10.73 3.72
C LYS A 6 71.41 -11.50 3.47
N LYS A 7 70.55 -11.57 4.49
CA LYS A 7 69.16 -12.02 4.34
C LYS A 7 68.32 -10.79 3.93
N SER A 8 67.76 -10.84 2.73
CA SER A 8 66.74 -9.89 2.27
C SER A 8 65.40 -10.25 2.88
N LEU A 9 64.83 -9.37 3.73
CA LEU A 9 63.46 -9.46 4.15
C LEU A 9 62.53 -8.93 3.02
N VAL A 10 61.74 -9.80 2.46
CA VAL A 10 60.59 -9.44 1.60
C VAL A 10 59.39 -9.23 2.52
N ALA A 11 59.02 -7.97 2.68
CA ALA A 11 57.78 -7.61 3.35
C ALA A 11 56.59 -7.83 2.39
N ALA A 12 55.87 -8.92 2.61
CA ALA A 12 54.58 -9.17 1.94
C ALA A 12 53.50 -8.30 2.58
N GLY A 13 53.19 -7.18 1.91
CA GLY A 13 52.04 -6.32 2.26
C GLY A 13 50.74 -7.08 1.90
N VAL A 14 50.02 -7.57 2.91
CA VAL A 14 48.67 -8.07 2.75
C VAL A 14 47.74 -6.89 2.64
N LEU A 15 47.31 -6.58 1.42
CA LEU A 15 46.26 -5.63 1.14
C LEU A 15 44.93 -6.27 1.53
N SER A 16 44.48 -6.07 2.76
CA SER A 16 43.12 -6.44 3.20
C SER A 16 42.14 -5.52 2.52
N ALA A 17 41.58 -5.93 1.40
CA ALA A 17 40.38 -5.33 0.85
C ALA A 17 39.23 -5.57 1.82
N LEU A 18 38.88 -4.54 2.60
CA LEU A 18 37.63 -4.47 3.32
C LEU A 18 36.49 -4.43 2.29
N MET A 19 35.99 -5.60 1.90
CA MET A 19 34.67 -5.70 1.34
C MET A 19 33.70 -5.31 2.45
N THR A 20 33.16 -4.12 2.41
CA THR A 20 31.95 -3.76 3.14
C THR A 20 30.83 -4.61 2.55
N ILE A 21 30.63 -5.78 3.13
CA ILE A 21 29.39 -6.53 2.98
C ILE A 21 28.36 -5.62 3.61
N ASN A 22 27.55 -4.93 2.79
CA ASN A 22 26.28 -4.42 3.25
C ASN A 22 25.47 -5.63 3.69
N ALA A 23 25.57 -5.97 4.97
CA ALA A 23 24.67 -6.88 5.60
C ALA A 23 23.27 -6.25 5.44
N ALA A 24 22.49 -6.75 4.50
CA ALA A 24 21.07 -6.50 4.50
C ALA A 24 20.62 -6.91 5.91
N VAL A 25 20.14 -5.92 6.69
CA VAL A 25 19.59 -6.18 8.02
C VAL A 25 18.50 -7.22 7.79
N ALA A 26 18.71 -8.43 8.31
CA ALA A 26 17.71 -9.47 8.21
C ALA A 26 16.49 -9.01 9.00
N ALA A 27 15.31 -9.14 8.39
CA ALA A 27 14.06 -8.82 9.07
C ALA A 27 13.93 -9.62 10.37
N ASP A 28 13.31 -9.03 11.38
CA ASP A 28 12.99 -9.72 12.63
C ASP A 28 12.05 -10.90 12.35
N VAL A 29 12.62 -12.09 12.29
CA VAL A 29 11.88 -13.32 12.08
C VAL A 29 11.52 -13.91 13.44
N PRO A 30 10.25 -14.26 13.70
CA PRO A 30 9.87 -14.89 14.96
C PRO A 30 10.73 -16.13 15.28
N ALA A 31 11.08 -16.30 16.54
CA ALA A 31 11.91 -17.41 16.98
C ALA A 31 11.30 -18.76 16.57
N GLY A 32 12.09 -19.62 15.96
CA GLY A 32 11.65 -20.95 15.50
C GLY A 32 11.05 -21.00 14.09
N VAL A 33 10.90 -19.85 13.41
CA VAL A 33 10.48 -19.80 11.99
C VAL A 33 11.72 -20.04 11.11
N GLN A 34 11.64 -21.04 10.25
CA GLN A 34 12.63 -21.27 9.21
C GLN A 34 12.17 -20.58 7.92
N LEU A 35 12.94 -19.62 7.45
CA LEU A 35 12.65 -18.95 6.19
C LEU A 35 12.97 -19.87 5.00
N ALA A 36 12.17 -19.77 3.94
CA ALA A 36 12.48 -20.39 2.67
C ALA A 36 13.76 -19.78 2.06
N ASP A 37 14.48 -20.53 1.23
CA ASP A 37 15.70 -20.06 0.56
C ASP A 37 15.44 -18.83 -0.31
N LYS A 38 14.27 -18.80 -0.96
CA LYS A 38 13.80 -17.67 -1.75
C LYS A 38 12.65 -16.98 -1.01
N GLN A 39 12.82 -15.72 -0.69
CA GLN A 39 11.80 -14.87 -0.08
C GLN A 39 10.93 -14.25 -1.18
N THR A 40 10.10 -15.08 -1.80
CA THR A 40 9.14 -14.69 -2.84
C THR A 40 7.76 -15.18 -2.47
N LEU A 41 6.74 -14.40 -2.79
CA LEU A 41 5.33 -14.73 -2.60
C LEU A 41 4.61 -14.63 -3.95
N VAL A 42 3.88 -15.67 -4.34
CA VAL A 42 2.98 -15.67 -5.48
C VAL A 42 1.55 -15.78 -4.96
N ARG A 43 0.71 -14.81 -5.28
CA ARG A 43 -0.66 -14.79 -4.79
C ARG A 43 -1.67 -14.46 -5.88
N ASN A 44 -2.87 -14.99 -5.72
CA ASN A 44 -4.00 -14.54 -6.53
C ASN A 44 -4.47 -13.16 -6.08
N ASN A 45 -4.87 -12.31 -7.04
CA ASN A 45 -5.46 -10.99 -6.82
C ASN A 45 -6.91 -10.86 -7.33
N GLY A 46 -7.53 -11.94 -7.74
CA GLY A 46 -8.91 -12.01 -8.22
C GLY A 46 -9.06 -11.55 -9.66
N SER A 47 -8.89 -10.29 -9.96
CA SER A 47 -9.02 -9.74 -11.31
C SER A 47 -7.87 -8.82 -11.68
N GLU A 48 -7.77 -8.52 -12.98
CA GLU A 48 -6.88 -7.46 -13.47
C GLU A 48 -7.26 -6.11 -12.85
N VAL A 49 -6.26 -5.32 -12.50
CA VAL A 49 -6.44 -3.98 -11.96
C VAL A 49 -6.61 -2.95 -13.09
N GLN A 50 -7.48 -1.98 -12.88
CA GLN A 50 -7.70 -0.91 -13.86
C GLN A 50 -6.65 0.19 -13.77
N SER A 51 -6.12 0.42 -12.58
CA SER A 51 -5.13 1.45 -12.28
C SER A 51 -4.34 1.10 -11.04
N LEU A 52 -3.14 1.69 -10.90
CA LEU A 52 -2.36 1.72 -9.66
C LEU A 52 -2.30 3.13 -9.06
N ASP A 53 -3.01 4.10 -9.63
CA ASP A 53 -3.16 5.45 -9.07
C ASP A 53 -4.12 5.41 -7.86
N PRO A 54 -3.68 5.67 -6.63
CA PRO A 54 -4.54 5.62 -5.44
C PRO A 54 -5.80 6.46 -5.53
N HIS A 55 -5.81 7.50 -6.37
CA HIS A 55 -6.95 8.38 -6.57
C HIS A 55 -7.91 7.90 -7.68
N LYS A 56 -7.57 6.83 -8.42
CA LYS A 56 -8.36 6.33 -9.57
C LYS A 56 -8.75 4.86 -9.43
N ILE A 57 -8.58 4.26 -8.26
CA ILE A 57 -8.94 2.87 -7.97
C ILE A 57 -10.24 2.77 -7.18
N GLU A 58 -10.98 1.66 -7.34
CA GLU A 58 -12.21 1.37 -6.59
C GLU A 58 -12.24 -0.03 -5.98
N GLY A 59 -11.51 -0.97 -6.57
CA GLY A 59 -11.63 -2.39 -6.25
C GLY A 59 -10.70 -2.87 -5.13
N VAL A 60 -11.04 -4.04 -4.59
CA VAL A 60 -10.18 -4.76 -3.66
C VAL A 60 -8.86 -5.21 -4.32
N PRO A 61 -8.85 -5.67 -5.59
CA PRO A 61 -7.62 -6.02 -6.29
C PRO A 61 -6.61 -4.87 -6.35
N GLU A 62 -7.06 -3.67 -6.69
CA GLU A 62 -6.23 -2.47 -6.70
C GLU A 62 -5.74 -2.11 -5.30
N SER A 63 -6.64 -2.17 -4.31
CA SER A 63 -6.31 -1.84 -2.92
C SER A 63 -5.26 -2.75 -2.33
N ASN A 64 -5.26 -4.05 -2.66
CA ASN A 64 -4.25 -5.00 -2.21
C ASN A 64 -2.85 -4.57 -2.65
N ILE A 65 -2.70 -4.19 -3.92
CA ILE A 65 -1.40 -3.79 -4.49
C ILE A 65 -1.01 -2.40 -3.99
N ASN A 66 -1.99 -1.47 -3.90
CA ASN A 66 -1.71 -0.12 -3.45
C ASN A 66 -1.22 -0.04 -2.00
N ARG A 67 -1.67 -0.93 -1.11
CA ARG A 67 -1.15 -1.00 0.27
C ARG A 67 0.31 -1.43 0.35
N ASP A 68 0.78 -2.18 -0.62
CA ASP A 68 2.19 -2.57 -0.73
C ASP A 68 3.04 -1.45 -1.36
N LEU A 69 2.45 -0.69 -2.31
CA LEU A 69 3.14 0.39 -3.02
C LEU A 69 3.14 1.71 -2.26
N PHE A 70 2.06 2.05 -1.54
CA PHE A 70 1.90 3.35 -0.89
C PHE A 70 1.54 3.19 0.57
N GLU A 71 2.20 3.98 1.41
CA GLU A 71 1.90 4.10 2.83
C GLU A 71 1.32 5.49 3.13
N GLY A 72 0.15 5.50 3.78
CA GLY A 72 -0.51 6.72 4.23
C GLY A 72 0.03 7.28 5.54
N LEU A 73 -0.65 8.29 6.09
CA LEU A 73 -0.35 8.80 7.44
C LEU A 73 -0.42 7.69 8.47
N LEU A 74 -1.48 6.89 8.41
CA LEU A 74 -1.73 5.74 9.27
C LEU A 74 -1.93 4.49 8.41
N VAL A 75 -1.67 3.32 9.00
CA VAL A 75 -1.93 2.01 8.41
C VAL A 75 -2.77 1.16 9.37
N SER A 76 -3.36 0.08 8.88
CA SER A 76 -4.05 -0.88 9.75
C SER A 76 -3.07 -1.92 10.27
N ASP A 77 -3.16 -2.25 11.55
CA ASP A 77 -2.53 -3.46 12.10
C ASP A 77 -3.31 -4.73 11.71
N LEU A 78 -2.88 -5.88 12.22
CA LEU A 78 -3.51 -7.17 11.94
C LEU A 78 -4.95 -7.29 12.49
N ASP A 79 -5.30 -6.48 13.50
CA ASP A 79 -6.63 -6.43 14.10
C ASP A 79 -7.51 -5.33 13.46
N GLY A 80 -7.00 -4.61 12.46
CA GLY A 80 -7.69 -3.54 11.77
C GLY A 80 -7.66 -2.18 12.48
N HIS A 81 -6.86 -2.02 13.55
CA HIS A 81 -6.72 -0.75 14.23
C HIS A 81 -5.75 0.19 13.49
N PRO A 82 -6.05 1.50 13.44
CA PRO A 82 -5.11 2.48 12.91
C PRO A 82 -3.85 2.59 13.79
N VAL A 83 -2.70 2.38 13.17
CA VAL A 83 -1.38 2.54 13.79
C VAL A 83 -0.51 3.49 12.95
N ALA A 84 0.64 3.89 13.51
CA ALA A 84 1.57 4.79 12.85
C ALA A 84 2.09 4.23 11.53
N GLY A 85 1.93 5.01 10.46
CA GLY A 85 2.55 4.82 9.15
C GLY A 85 3.62 5.88 8.90
N VAL A 86 3.45 6.71 7.86
CA VAL A 86 4.33 7.88 7.62
C VAL A 86 4.26 8.89 8.77
N ALA A 87 3.10 9.05 9.42
CA ALA A 87 3.00 9.81 10.66
C ALA A 87 3.38 8.93 11.84
N GLU A 88 4.42 9.32 12.60
CA GLU A 88 4.84 8.61 13.81
C GLU A 88 3.98 8.94 15.03
N LYS A 89 3.33 10.09 15.03
CA LYS A 89 2.37 10.53 16.05
C LYS A 89 1.42 11.58 15.50
N TRP A 90 0.29 11.75 16.17
CA TRP A 90 -0.69 12.77 15.85
C TRP A 90 -1.38 13.25 17.11
N ASP A 91 -1.87 14.48 17.05
CA ASP A 91 -2.69 15.09 18.08
C ASP A 91 -3.83 15.90 17.46
N ASN A 92 -4.77 16.35 18.27
CA ASN A 92 -5.87 17.16 17.79
C ASN A 92 -6.27 18.22 18.80
N LYS A 93 -6.87 19.29 18.30
CA LYS A 93 -7.55 20.32 19.07
C LYS A 93 -9.05 20.21 18.80
N ASP A 94 -9.80 19.85 19.84
CA ASP A 94 -11.26 19.76 19.83
C ASP A 94 -11.83 18.86 18.71
N PHE A 95 -11.08 17.81 18.30
CA PHE A 95 -11.38 16.93 17.18
C PHE A 95 -11.65 17.65 15.85
N LYS A 96 -11.23 18.91 15.74
CA LYS A 96 -11.46 19.77 14.58
C LYS A 96 -10.18 20.16 13.85
N VAL A 97 -9.07 20.35 14.56
CA VAL A 97 -7.76 20.56 13.95
C VAL A 97 -6.88 19.39 14.34
N TRP A 98 -6.40 18.65 13.35
CA TRP A 98 -5.54 17.48 13.51
C TRP A 98 -4.14 17.80 13.01
N THR A 99 -3.15 17.46 13.80
CA THR A 99 -1.73 17.67 13.47
C THR A 99 -1.02 16.32 13.43
N PHE A 100 -0.38 16.02 12.32
CA PHE A 100 0.37 14.79 12.08
C PHE A 100 1.86 15.11 11.99
N HIS A 101 2.66 14.43 12.78
CA HIS A 101 4.12 14.57 12.80
C HIS A 101 4.71 13.43 11.98
N LEU A 102 5.31 13.78 10.83
CA LEU A 102 5.82 12.82 9.88
C LEU A 102 7.22 12.35 10.25
N ARG A 103 7.52 11.10 9.90
CA ARG A 103 8.85 10.52 10.01
C ARG A 103 9.85 11.29 9.16
N LYS A 104 11.05 11.53 9.70
CA LYS A 104 12.12 12.19 8.96
C LYS A 104 12.86 11.25 8.02
N ASP A 105 12.72 9.95 8.20
CA ASP A 105 13.33 8.89 7.38
C ASP A 105 12.39 8.28 6.35
N ALA A 106 11.12 8.74 6.29
CA ALA A 106 10.20 8.35 5.23
C ALA A 106 10.69 8.84 3.87
N LYS A 107 10.78 7.92 2.90
CA LYS A 107 11.31 8.20 1.57
C LYS A 107 10.45 7.58 0.48
N TRP A 108 10.44 8.24 -0.63
CA TRP A 108 10.01 7.66 -1.89
C TRP A 108 11.00 6.58 -2.38
N SER A 109 10.56 5.72 -3.28
CA SER A 109 11.38 4.63 -3.84
C SER A 109 12.57 5.11 -4.67
N ASP A 110 12.56 6.35 -5.11
CA ASP A 110 13.69 7.02 -5.75
C ASP A 110 14.70 7.64 -4.76
N GLY A 111 14.43 7.54 -3.46
CA GLY A 111 15.28 8.04 -2.38
C GLY A 111 14.98 9.47 -1.94
N THR A 112 14.08 10.19 -2.60
CA THR A 112 13.66 11.53 -2.17
C THR A 112 12.81 11.46 -0.90
N PRO A 113 12.84 12.47 -0.02
CA PRO A 113 12.05 12.46 1.21
C PRO A 113 10.55 12.56 0.92
N VAL A 114 9.73 11.88 1.74
CA VAL A 114 8.29 12.12 1.81
C VAL A 114 8.04 13.27 2.79
N THR A 115 7.31 14.27 2.35
CA THR A 115 7.07 15.50 3.10
C THR A 115 5.59 15.79 3.34
N ALA A 116 5.29 16.70 4.24
CA ALA A 116 3.92 17.18 4.48
C ALA A 116 3.32 17.82 3.21
N GLN A 117 4.16 18.41 2.34
CA GLN A 117 3.71 18.99 1.08
C GLN A 117 3.21 17.94 0.09
N ASP A 118 3.73 16.69 0.14
CA ASP A 118 3.23 15.58 -0.66
C ASP A 118 1.79 15.22 -0.25
N PHE A 119 1.48 15.23 1.04
CA PHE A 119 0.11 15.02 1.53
C PHE A 119 -0.84 16.17 1.15
N VAL A 120 -0.37 17.43 1.24
CA VAL A 120 -1.16 18.59 0.78
C VAL A 120 -1.52 18.44 -0.70
N TYR A 121 -0.53 18.18 -1.54
CA TYR A 121 -0.75 17.96 -2.97
C TYR A 121 -1.72 16.80 -3.24
N SER A 122 -1.50 15.68 -2.56
CA SER A 122 -2.29 14.46 -2.77
C SER A 122 -3.76 14.65 -2.42
N TRP A 123 -4.05 15.25 -1.27
CA TRP A 123 -5.44 15.43 -0.85
C TRP A 123 -6.16 16.53 -1.65
N GLN A 124 -5.43 17.57 -2.06
CA GLN A 124 -5.95 18.56 -3.02
C GLN A 124 -6.27 17.91 -4.37
N ARG A 125 -5.37 17.03 -4.88
CA ARG A 125 -5.59 16.27 -6.10
C ARG A 125 -6.79 15.30 -5.97
N LEU A 126 -6.92 14.62 -4.83
CA LEU A 126 -8.05 13.72 -4.58
C LEU A 126 -9.41 14.47 -4.63
N ALA A 127 -9.47 15.67 -4.05
CA ALA A 127 -10.67 16.51 -4.02
C ALA A 127 -10.94 17.23 -5.35
N ASP A 128 -9.94 17.44 -6.22
CA ASP A 128 -10.07 18.20 -7.46
C ASP A 128 -10.97 17.46 -8.46
N PRO A 129 -12.10 18.06 -8.91
CA PRO A 129 -12.95 17.46 -9.94
C PRO A 129 -12.21 17.07 -11.23
N LYS A 130 -11.11 17.76 -11.56
CA LYS A 130 -10.27 17.43 -12.73
C LYS A 130 -9.58 16.07 -12.61
N THR A 131 -9.33 15.61 -11.41
CA THR A 131 -8.79 14.26 -11.17
C THR A 131 -9.83 13.19 -11.49
N ALA A 132 -11.12 13.53 -11.38
CA ALA A 132 -12.24 12.60 -11.54
C ALA A 132 -12.08 11.35 -10.66
N SER A 133 -11.68 11.56 -9.39
CA SER A 133 -11.50 10.47 -8.44
C SER A 133 -12.86 9.90 -8.03
N PRO A 134 -13.06 8.57 -8.09
CA PRO A 134 -14.26 7.93 -7.55
C PRO A 134 -14.35 8.08 -6.02
N TYR A 135 -13.22 8.31 -5.35
CA TYR A 135 -13.13 8.51 -3.91
C TYR A 135 -13.01 9.98 -3.47
N ALA A 136 -13.31 10.96 -4.34
CA ALA A 136 -13.31 12.38 -3.93
C ALA A 136 -14.23 12.60 -2.71
N SER A 137 -15.41 11.95 -2.69
CA SER A 137 -16.37 12.00 -1.58
C SER A 137 -15.87 11.38 -0.28
N TYR A 138 -14.79 10.58 -0.30
CA TYR A 138 -14.23 10.00 0.91
C TYR A 138 -13.77 11.06 1.92
N LEU A 139 -13.23 12.19 1.42
CA LEU A 139 -12.83 13.32 2.25
C LEU A 139 -14.02 14.02 2.91
N GLN A 140 -15.24 13.89 2.36
CA GLN A 140 -16.47 14.43 2.96
C GLN A 140 -16.83 13.69 4.26
N TYR A 141 -16.55 12.37 4.36
CA TYR A 141 -16.76 11.62 5.60
C TYR A 141 -15.87 12.12 6.75
N GLY A 142 -14.74 12.74 6.42
CA GLY A 142 -13.85 13.40 7.36
C GLY A 142 -14.23 14.85 7.65
N HIS A 143 -15.24 15.40 6.96
CA HIS A 143 -15.67 16.79 7.09
C HIS A 143 -14.53 17.81 6.93
N LEU A 144 -13.64 17.59 5.94
CA LEU A 144 -12.56 18.53 5.67
C LEU A 144 -13.12 19.91 5.31
N ALA A 145 -12.51 20.96 5.82
CA ALA A 145 -12.94 22.32 5.51
C ALA A 145 -12.89 22.58 4.00
N ASN A 146 -13.96 23.14 3.44
CA ASN A 146 -14.18 23.45 2.03
C ASN A 146 -14.35 22.25 1.08
N VAL A 147 -14.31 21.01 1.54
CA VAL A 147 -14.32 19.82 0.67
C VAL A 147 -15.56 19.78 -0.24
N ASP A 148 -16.75 20.10 0.29
CA ASP A 148 -18.02 20.07 -0.47
C ASP A 148 -18.02 21.08 -1.62
N ASP A 149 -17.57 22.31 -1.35
CA ASP A 149 -17.47 23.36 -2.36
C ASP A 149 -16.44 23.05 -3.44
N ILE A 150 -15.33 22.38 -3.06
CA ILE A 150 -14.27 21.97 -3.99
C ILE A 150 -14.78 20.88 -4.91
N ILE A 151 -15.37 19.82 -4.36
CA ILE A 151 -15.92 18.70 -5.15
C ILE A 151 -17.02 19.19 -6.08
N ALA A 152 -17.83 20.17 -5.62
CA ALA A 152 -18.86 20.81 -6.45
C ALA A 152 -18.28 21.80 -7.49
N GLY A 153 -16.97 22.00 -7.55
CA GLY A 153 -16.31 22.93 -8.48
C GLY A 153 -16.51 24.41 -8.16
N LYS A 154 -16.98 24.75 -6.95
CA LYS A 154 -17.23 26.13 -6.52
C LYS A 154 -15.98 26.81 -5.95
N LYS A 155 -15.02 26.03 -5.47
CA LYS A 155 -13.74 26.50 -4.93
C LYS A 155 -12.57 25.74 -5.56
N PRO A 156 -11.39 26.35 -5.64
CA PRO A 156 -10.20 25.65 -6.10
C PRO A 156 -9.75 24.61 -5.06
N ALA A 157 -9.11 23.53 -5.52
CA ALA A 157 -8.61 22.47 -4.65
C ALA A 157 -7.60 22.97 -3.59
N THR A 158 -6.91 24.07 -3.88
CA THR A 158 -5.97 24.74 -2.96
C THR A 158 -6.61 25.29 -1.69
N ASP A 159 -7.94 25.45 -1.67
CA ASP A 159 -8.68 25.94 -0.50
C ASP A 159 -9.06 24.79 0.47
N LEU A 160 -8.71 23.53 0.14
CA LEU A 160 -8.94 22.40 1.05
C LEU A 160 -8.26 22.65 2.39
N GLY A 161 -8.94 22.30 3.47
CA GLY A 161 -8.48 22.49 4.84
C GLY A 161 -7.24 21.67 5.22
N VAL A 162 -6.19 21.69 4.40
CA VAL A 162 -4.92 20.99 4.64
C VAL A 162 -3.75 21.94 4.41
N LYS A 163 -2.70 21.82 5.22
CA LYS A 163 -1.46 22.58 5.03
C LYS A 163 -0.25 21.86 5.61
N ALA A 164 0.91 22.10 5.02
CA ALA A 164 2.20 21.79 5.61
C ALA A 164 2.64 22.98 6.47
N LEU A 165 2.87 22.74 7.78
CA LEU A 165 3.44 23.75 8.67
C LEU A 165 4.96 23.83 8.50
N ASP A 166 5.55 22.69 8.21
CA ASP A 166 6.94 22.46 7.79
C ASP A 166 7.01 21.13 7.01
N ASP A 167 8.21 20.68 6.65
CA ASP A 167 8.40 19.44 5.86
C ASP A 167 7.87 18.19 6.57
N HIS A 168 7.74 18.21 7.90
CA HIS A 168 7.37 17.04 8.71
C HIS A 168 6.13 17.27 9.58
N THR A 169 5.42 18.36 9.37
CA THR A 169 4.20 18.67 10.13
C THR A 169 3.06 18.98 9.19
N PHE A 170 2.11 18.04 9.11
CA PHE A 170 0.90 18.14 8.28
C PHE A 170 -0.31 18.45 9.15
N GLU A 171 -1.03 19.52 8.85
CA GLU A 171 -2.22 19.93 9.58
C GLU A 171 -3.47 19.82 8.72
N VAL A 172 -4.53 19.28 9.33
CA VAL A 172 -5.86 19.14 8.72
C VAL A 172 -6.88 19.89 9.56
N THR A 173 -7.65 20.78 8.92
CA THR A 173 -8.76 21.50 9.53
C THR A 173 -10.09 20.94 9.02
N LEU A 174 -10.96 20.55 9.95
CA LEU A 174 -12.29 20.03 9.67
C LEU A 174 -13.33 21.15 9.85
N SER A 175 -14.46 21.07 9.14
CA SER A 175 -15.59 22.01 9.28
C SER A 175 -16.32 21.86 10.62
N GLU A 176 -16.29 20.62 11.18
CA GLU A 176 -16.88 20.29 12.48
C GLU A 176 -16.01 19.27 13.24
N PRO A 177 -16.25 19.03 14.54
CA PRO A 177 -15.51 18.03 15.30
C PRO A 177 -15.79 16.61 14.85
N VAL A 178 -14.74 15.84 14.48
CA VAL A 178 -14.84 14.44 14.03
C VAL A 178 -13.90 13.55 14.84
N PRO A 179 -14.36 12.94 15.95
CA PRO A 179 -13.50 12.12 16.81
C PRO A 179 -12.93 10.88 16.13
N TYR A 180 -13.58 10.37 15.10
CA TYR A 180 -13.16 9.18 14.36
C TYR A 180 -12.30 9.48 13.13
N PHE A 181 -11.96 10.72 12.86
CA PHE A 181 -11.23 11.16 11.67
C PHE A 181 -9.98 10.32 11.39
N TYR A 182 -9.16 10.06 12.40
CA TYR A 182 -7.95 9.26 12.26
C TYR A 182 -8.20 7.83 11.73
N LYS A 183 -9.40 7.28 11.97
CA LYS A 183 -9.76 5.93 11.47
C LYS A 183 -9.96 5.90 9.96
N LEU A 184 -10.25 7.04 9.35
CA LEU A 184 -10.40 7.15 7.90
C LEU A 184 -9.05 7.11 7.16
N LEU A 185 -7.94 7.38 7.87
CA LEU A 185 -6.63 7.63 7.25
C LEU A 185 -5.87 6.37 6.84
N VAL A 186 -6.43 5.19 7.09
CA VAL A 186 -5.89 3.90 6.65
C VAL A 186 -6.32 3.51 5.23
N HIS A 187 -7.20 4.31 4.61
CA HIS A 187 -7.71 4.02 3.27
C HIS A 187 -6.69 4.43 2.20
N PRO A 188 -6.45 3.58 1.16
CA PRO A 188 -5.45 3.85 0.12
C PRO A 188 -5.63 5.18 -0.61
N SER A 189 -6.87 5.65 -0.79
CA SER A 189 -7.13 6.91 -1.50
C SER A 189 -6.54 8.16 -0.84
N VAL A 190 -6.22 8.11 0.47
CA VAL A 190 -5.61 9.23 1.20
C VAL A 190 -4.10 9.07 1.38
N SER A 191 -3.49 8.09 0.71
CA SER A 191 -2.03 7.96 0.63
C SER A 191 -1.40 9.11 -0.16
N PRO A 192 -0.13 9.44 0.08
CA PRO A 192 0.57 10.44 -0.71
C PRO A 192 0.84 9.90 -2.12
N VAL A 193 0.84 10.78 -3.11
CA VAL A 193 1.21 10.47 -4.50
C VAL A 193 2.34 11.38 -4.97
N PRO A 194 3.29 10.88 -5.81
CA PRO A 194 4.48 11.62 -6.20
C PRO A 194 4.15 12.70 -7.24
N LYS A 195 4.05 13.95 -6.79
CA LYS A 195 3.74 15.11 -7.64
C LYS A 195 4.64 15.19 -8.88
N SER A 196 5.96 15.03 -8.70
CA SER A 196 6.94 15.14 -9.77
C SER A 196 6.74 14.10 -10.88
N ALA A 197 6.39 12.85 -10.51
CA ALA A 197 6.12 11.79 -11.49
C ALA A 197 4.80 12.06 -12.22
N ILE A 198 3.76 12.51 -11.51
CA ILE A 198 2.45 12.83 -12.09
C ILE A 198 2.57 13.98 -13.08
N GLU A 199 3.25 15.08 -12.73
CA GLU A 199 3.45 16.24 -13.61
C GLU A 199 4.29 15.89 -14.83
N LYS A 200 5.28 14.99 -14.68
CA LYS A 200 6.19 14.61 -15.78
C LYS A 200 5.55 13.63 -16.76
N PHE A 201 4.77 12.66 -16.26
CA PHE A 201 4.32 11.52 -17.07
C PHE A 201 2.81 11.49 -17.31
N GLY A 202 2.04 12.39 -16.67
CA GLY A 202 0.58 12.41 -16.77
C GLY A 202 -0.03 11.05 -16.39
N ASP A 203 -0.99 10.55 -17.15
CA ASP A 203 -1.67 9.27 -16.88
C ASP A 203 -0.73 8.04 -16.95
N LYS A 204 0.49 8.19 -17.45
CA LYS A 204 1.49 7.12 -17.53
C LYS A 204 2.38 7.05 -16.30
N TRP A 205 2.14 7.85 -15.26
CA TRP A 205 3.00 7.88 -14.08
C TRP A 205 3.01 6.55 -13.30
N THR A 206 1.95 5.73 -13.41
CA THR A 206 1.84 4.42 -12.76
C THR A 206 2.47 3.26 -13.56
N GLN A 207 3.04 3.54 -14.73
CA GLN A 207 3.77 2.53 -15.51
C GLN A 207 5.07 2.11 -14.80
N PRO A 208 5.54 0.85 -14.94
CA PRO A 208 6.73 0.35 -14.24
C PRO A 208 7.98 1.24 -14.37
N ALA A 209 8.16 1.89 -15.53
CA ALA A 209 9.31 2.78 -15.75
C ALA A 209 9.19 4.17 -15.09
N ASN A 210 8.01 4.55 -14.61
CA ASN A 210 7.69 5.92 -14.20
C ASN A 210 7.23 6.03 -12.74
N ILE A 211 6.69 4.94 -12.19
CA ILE A 211 6.08 4.95 -10.87
C ILE A 211 7.13 5.15 -9.78
N VAL A 212 6.80 6.07 -8.89
CA VAL A 212 7.52 6.29 -7.63
C VAL A 212 6.53 6.04 -6.50
N SER A 213 6.89 5.21 -5.55
CA SER A 213 6.04 4.78 -4.44
C SER A 213 6.77 4.96 -3.11
N ASN A 214 6.05 4.93 -1.97
CA ASN A 214 6.63 5.13 -0.65
C ASN A 214 6.37 3.99 0.33
N GLY A 215 5.77 2.89 -0.15
CA GLY A 215 5.48 1.70 0.64
C GLY A 215 6.66 0.72 0.72
N ALA A 216 6.39 -0.44 1.33
CA ALA A 216 7.38 -1.50 1.53
C ALA A 216 7.89 -2.12 0.21
N TYR A 217 7.10 -1.99 -0.85
CA TYR A 217 7.42 -2.49 -2.19
C TYR A 217 7.34 -1.38 -3.24
N LYS A 218 7.99 -1.64 -4.37
CA LYS A 218 7.91 -0.83 -5.59
C LYS A 218 7.57 -1.72 -6.78
N LEU A 219 6.92 -1.13 -7.79
CA LEU A 219 6.52 -1.86 -8.98
C LEU A 219 7.75 -2.22 -9.82
N LYS A 220 7.89 -3.50 -10.14
CA LYS A 220 8.95 -4.03 -11.00
C LYS A 220 8.45 -4.30 -12.41
N ASP A 221 7.28 -4.93 -12.55
CA ASP A 221 6.73 -5.36 -13.83
C ASP A 221 5.20 -5.38 -13.78
N TRP A 222 4.57 -5.08 -14.90
CA TRP A 222 3.13 -5.19 -15.08
C TRP A 222 2.82 -5.65 -16.50
N VAL A 223 2.41 -6.90 -16.62
CA VAL A 223 1.93 -7.48 -17.86
C VAL A 223 0.43 -7.69 -17.74
N VAL A 224 -0.33 -6.90 -18.46
CA VAL A 224 -1.80 -6.85 -18.38
C VAL A 224 -2.41 -8.24 -18.61
N ASN A 225 -3.34 -8.64 -17.74
CA ASN A 225 -3.99 -9.96 -17.70
C ASN A 225 -3.04 -11.15 -17.44
N GLU A 226 -1.80 -10.90 -17.05
CA GLU A 226 -0.84 -11.96 -16.76
C GLU A 226 -0.33 -11.87 -15.33
N ARG A 227 0.31 -10.73 -14.96
CA ARG A 227 0.90 -10.54 -13.63
C ARG A 227 1.24 -9.10 -13.33
N ILE A 228 1.31 -8.80 -12.04
CA ILE A 228 1.98 -7.64 -11.49
C ILE A 228 3.06 -8.14 -10.54
N VAL A 229 4.29 -7.64 -10.70
CA VAL A 229 5.43 -8.01 -9.86
C VAL A 229 5.91 -6.80 -9.09
N LEU A 230 5.92 -6.94 -7.78
CA LEU A 230 6.51 -5.96 -6.87
C LEU A 230 7.84 -6.50 -6.36
N GLU A 231 8.80 -5.60 -6.16
CA GLU A 231 10.06 -5.90 -5.47
C GLU A 231 10.22 -5.03 -4.23
N ARG A 232 10.95 -5.55 -3.25
CA ARG A 232 11.21 -4.87 -1.98
C ARG A 232 11.81 -3.47 -2.21
N ASN A 233 11.23 -2.47 -1.57
CA ASN A 233 11.71 -1.09 -1.59
C ASN A 233 12.76 -0.90 -0.48
N THR A 234 14.02 -0.85 -0.84
CA THR A 234 15.13 -0.67 0.13
C THR A 234 15.18 0.72 0.75
N ASN A 235 14.45 1.69 0.18
CA ASN A 235 14.32 3.05 0.71
C ASN A 235 13.14 3.20 1.69
N TYR A 236 12.32 2.16 1.85
CA TYR A 236 11.22 2.17 2.81
C TYR A 236 11.75 2.29 4.24
N TRP A 237 11.17 3.17 5.04
CA TRP A 237 11.66 3.46 6.40
C TRP A 237 11.70 2.21 7.30
N ASP A 238 10.74 1.29 7.16
CA ASP A 238 10.69 0.03 7.93
C ASP A 238 11.18 -1.18 7.11
N ASN A 239 12.04 -0.94 6.12
CA ASN A 239 12.62 -1.99 5.28
C ASN A 239 13.30 -3.10 6.09
N ALA A 240 13.83 -2.80 7.28
CA ALA A 240 14.45 -3.81 8.16
C ALA A 240 13.48 -4.92 8.56
N LYS A 241 12.18 -4.67 8.63
CA LYS A 241 11.15 -5.66 8.94
C LYS A 241 10.52 -6.32 7.72
N THR A 242 10.85 -5.89 6.51
CA THR A 242 10.32 -6.49 5.27
C THR A 242 11.09 -7.77 4.94
N VAL A 243 10.46 -8.93 5.07
CA VAL A 243 11.09 -10.25 4.84
C VAL A 243 11.04 -10.64 3.37
N ILE A 244 9.88 -10.52 2.74
CA ILE A 244 9.66 -10.97 1.36
C ILE A 244 10.32 -9.98 0.39
N ASN A 245 11.13 -10.51 -0.54
CA ASN A 245 11.86 -9.69 -1.50
C ASN A 245 11.06 -9.42 -2.78
N GLN A 246 10.10 -10.28 -3.12
CA GLN A 246 9.28 -10.13 -4.31
C GLN A 246 7.88 -10.68 -4.08
N VAL A 247 6.87 -9.95 -4.50
CA VAL A 247 5.47 -10.40 -4.53
C VAL A 247 4.99 -10.40 -5.98
N THR A 248 4.37 -11.50 -6.41
CA THR A 248 3.74 -11.62 -7.72
C THR A 248 2.24 -11.78 -7.53
N PHE A 249 1.48 -10.87 -8.10
CA PHE A 249 0.02 -10.90 -8.13
C PHE A 249 -0.46 -11.45 -9.45
N LEU A 250 -1.34 -12.45 -9.41
CA LEU A 250 -1.94 -13.08 -10.59
C LEU A 250 -3.44 -12.75 -10.66
N PRO A 251 -3.99 -12.35 -11.82
CA PRO A 251 -5.41 -12.06 -11.97
C PRO A 251 -6.20 -13.33 -12.30
N ILE A 252 -6.48 -14.16 -11.28
CA ILE A 252 -7.23 -15.43 -11.45
C ILE A 252 -8.65 -15.24 -10.96
N SER A 253 -9.61 -15.05 -11.86
CA SER A 253 -11.00 -14.77 -11.53
C SER A 253 -11.83 -16.00 -11.11
N SER A 254 -11.38 -17.21 -11.46
CA SER A 254 -12.07 -18.46 -11.11
C SER A 254 -11.61 -18.98 -9.75
N GLU A 255 -12.50 -18.98 -8.76
CA GLU A 255 -12.23 -19.48 -7.39
C GLU A 255 -11.79 -20.94 -7.38
N VAL A 256 -12.36 -21.80 -8.26
CA VAL A 256 -11.95 -23.20 -8.39
C VAL A 256 -10.55 -23.32 -8.95
N THR A 257 -10.21 -22.52 -9.97
CA THR A 257 -8.86 -22.47 -10.54
C THR A 257 -7.84 -22.00 -9.49
N ASP A 258 -8.22 -21.00 -8.70
CA ASP A 258 -7.41 -20.44 -7.62
C ASP A 258 -7.01 -21.53 -6.61
N VAL A 259 -8.00 -22.25 -6.06
CA VAL A 259 -7.76 -23.36 -5.14
C VAL A 259 -6.92 -24.47 -5.76
N ASN A 260 -7.14 -24.80 -7.05
CA ASN A 260 -6.36 -25.83 -7.73
C ASN A 260 -4.88 -25.40 -7.91
N ARG A 261 -4.60 -24.15 -8.24
CA ARG A 261 -3.24 -23.61 -8.34
C ARG A 261 -2.53 -23.57 -6.98
N TYR A 262 -3.26 -23.24 -5.91
CA TYR A 262 -2.74 -23.36 -4.55
C TYR A 262 -2.36 -24.80 -4.21
N ARG A 263 -3.24 -25.77 -4.47
CA ARG A 263 -2.98 -27.20 -4.21
C ARG A 263 -1.84 -27.79 -5.04
N SER A 264 -1.59 -27.23 -6.23
CA SER A 264 -0.45 -27.63 -7.07
C SER A 264 0.89 -26.99 -6.66
N GLY A 265 0.86 -26.01 -5.73
CA GLY A 265 2.03 -25.25 -5.34
C GLY A 265 2.44 -24.17 -6.35
N GLU A 266 1.56 -23.80 -7.28
CA GLU A 266 1.80 -22.72 -8.24
C GLU A 266 1.66 -21.33 -7.61
N ILE A 267 0.77 -21.20 -6.63
CA ILE A 267 0.59 -20.00 -5.82
C ILE A 267 0.69 -20.32 -4.33
N ASP A 268 1.13 -19.36 -3.55
CA ASP A 268 1.31 -19.48 -2.10
C ASP A 268 0.08 -19.02 -1.32
N MET A 269 -0.78 -18.21 -1.94
CA MET A 269 -1.96 -17.63 -1.30
C MET A 269 -3.09 -17.43 -2.31
N THR A 270 -4.28 -17.92 -1.96
CA THR A 270 -5.51 -17.69 -2.74
C THR A 270 -6.03 -16.25 -2.58
N TYR A 271 -7.01 -15.89 -3.40
CA TYR A 271 -7.77 -14.65 -3.21
C TYR A 271 -8.75 -14.77 -2.04
N ASN A 272 -9.39 -13.66 -1.69
CA ASN A 272 -10.29 -13.54 -0.52
C ASN A 272 -11.51 -14.47 -0.56
N ASN A 273 -11.95 -14.87 -1.76
CA ASN A 273 -13.11 -15.74 -1.93
C ASN A 273 -12.67 -17.20 -2.08
N MET A 274 -13.51 -18.09 -1.56
CA MET A 274 -13.31 -19.53 -1.65
C MET A 274 -14.61 -20.18 -2.15
N PRO A 275 -14.56 -21.17 -3.06
CA PRO A 275 -15.74 -21.89 -3.50
C PRO A 275 -16.46 -22.52 -2.31
N ILE A 276 -17.73 -22.17 -2.13
CA ILE A 276 -18.56 -22.66 -0.99
C ILE A 276 -18.57 -24.18 -0.94
N GLU A 277 -18.62 -24.84 -2.09
CA GLU A 277 -18.66 -26.29 -2.22
C GLU A 277 -17.38 -26.96 -1.70
N LEU A 278 -16.24 -26.25 -1.81
CA LEU A 278 -14.94 -26.77 -1.38
C LEU A 278 -14.61 -26.42 0.07
N PHE A 279 -15.24 -25.40 0.63
CA PHE A 279 -14.89 -24.85 1.95
C PHE A 279 -14.82 -25.92 3.05
N GLN A 280 -15.90 -26.71 3.20
CA GLN A 280 -15.97 -27.76 4.25
C GLN A 280 -14.94 -28.86 4.05
N LYS A 281 -14.62 -29.18 2.79
CA LYS A 281 -13.60 -30.17 2.44
C LYS A 281 -12.20 -29.65 2.78
N LEU A 282 -11.86 -28.44 2.34
CA LEU A 282 -10.57 -27.82 2.62
C LEU A 282 -10.34 -27.63 4.11
N LYS A 283 -11.35 -27.18 4.86
CA LYS A 283 -11.27 -27.05 6.32
C LYS A 283 -10.96 -28.37 7.05
N LYS A 284 -11.33 -29.52 6.45
CA LYS A 284 -10.99 -30.84 7.00
C LYS A 284 -9.64 -31.33 6.53
N GLU A 285 -9.28 -31.10 5.27
CA GLU A 285 -8.04 -31.62 4.66
C GLU A 285 -6.81 -30.81 5.07
N ILE A 286 -6.92 -29.48 5.10
CA ILE A 286 -5.83 -28.54 5.36
C ILE A 286 -6.21 -27.47 6.40
N PRO A 287 -6.67 -27.86 7.61
CA PRO A 287 -7.27 -26.92 8.58
C PRO A 287 -6.33 -25.80 9.03
N LYS A 288 -5.03 -26.00 8.94
CA LYS A 288 -4.02 -24.98 9.32
C LYS A 288 -3.80 -23.92 8.24
N GLU A 289 -4.25 -24.18 7.02
CA GLU A 289 -4.05 -23.32 5.85
C GLU A 289 -5.35 -22.58 5.47
N VAL A 290 -6.48 -22.97 6.07
CA VAL A 290 -7.77 -22.29 5.86
C VAL A 290 -7.99 -21.27 6.96
N HIS A 291 -7.82 -19.99 6.63
CA HIS A 291 -8.04 -18.86 7.51
C HIS A 291 -9.42 -18.26 7.25
N VAL A 292 -10.14 -17.95 8.31
CA VAL A 292 -11.46 -17.29 8.26
C VAL A 292 -11.44 -16.21 9.33
N ASP A 293 -11.33 -14.98 8.88
CA ASP A 293 -11.17 -13.82 9.74
C ASP A 293 -12.35 -12.85 9.57
N PRO A 294 -12.72 -12.08 10.61
CA PRO A 294 -13.69 -11.01 10.48
C PRO A 294 -13.27 -9.98 9.47
N TYR A 295 -14.18 -9.53 8.62
CA TYR A 295 -13.93 -8.49 7.64
C TYR A 295 -14.93 -7.34 7.80
N LEU A 296 -14.42 -6.11 7.94
CA LEU A 296 -15.25 -4.91 8.05
C LEU A 296 -15.80 -4.54 6.68
N CYS A 297 -16.94 -5.12 6.33
CA CYS A 297 -17.60 -4.92 5.04
C CYS A 297 -19.12 -5.02 5.20
N THR A 298 -19.84 -4.32 4.34
CA THR A 298 -21.29 -4.48 4.17
C THR A 298 -21.55 -5.09 2.79
N TYR A 299 -22.20 -6.24 2.75
CA TYR A 299 -22.69 -6.84 1.51
C TYR A 299 -24.14 -6.45 1.29
N TYR A 300 -24.45 -5.93 0.11
CA TYR A 300 -25.83 -5.53 -0.23
C TYR A 300 -26.10 -5.71 -1.73
N TYR A 301 -27.38 -5.77 -2.08
CA TYR A 301 -27.84 -5.74 -3.47
C TYR A 301 -28.38 -4.34 -3.78
N GLU A 302 -27.93 -3.78 -4.89
CA GLU A 302 -28.52 -2.57 -5.46
C GLU A 302 -29.67 -2.96 -6.37
N ILE A 303 -30.88 -2.43 -6.07
CA ILE A 303 -32.08 -2.68 -6.85
C ILE A 303 -32.34 -1.47 -7.76
N ASN A 304 -32.32 -1.71 -9.08
CA ASN A 304 -32.64 -0.66 -10.03
C ASN A 304 -34.17 -0.40 -10.06
N ASN A 305 -34.62 0.61 -9.35
CA ASN A 305 -36.02 1.00 -9.28
C ASN A 305 -36.54 1.77 -10.51
N GLN A 306 -35.67 2.11 -11.47
CA GLN A 306 -36.05 2.86 -12.68
C GLN A 306 -36.41 1.94 -13.86
N LYS A 307 -36.17 0.65 -13.77
CA LYS A 307 -36.54 -0.31 -14.80
C LYS A 307 -37.71 -1.15 -14.32
N ASP A 308 -38.74 -1.26 -15.15
CA ASP A 308 -39.83 -2.21 -15.00
C ASP A 308 -39.31 -3.65 -15.17
N TYR A 309 -38.52 -4.12 -14.22
CA TYR A 309 -38.32 -5.56 -14.08
C TYR A 309 -39.51 -6.09 -13.28
N PRO A 310 -40.12 -7.22 -13.70
CA PRO A 310 -41.05 -7.94 -12.85
C PRO A 310 -40.27 -8.56 -11.68
N LEU A 311 -39.76 -7.74 -10.77
CA LEU A 311 -39.50 -8.12 -9.40
C LEU A 311 -40.82 -8.23 -8.65
N ALA A 312 -41.78 -8.92 -9.23
CA ALA A 312 -42.74 -9.69 -8.48
C ALA A 312 -41.99 -10.89 -7.84
N ILE A 313 -40.96 -10.63 -7.10
CA ILE A 313 -40.64 -11.46 -5.96
C ILE A 313 -41.77 -11.14 -5.00
N ALA A 314 -42.85 -11.87 -5.18
CA ALA A 314 -43.80 -12.06 -4.16
C ALA A 314 -43.00 -12.31 -2.88
N ALA A 315 -43.06 -11.39 -1.92
CA ALA A 315 -42.90 -11.74 -0.53
C ALA A 315 -43.92 -12.83 -0.31
N GLN A 316 -43.51 -14.07 -0.41
CA GLN A 316 -44.33 -15.20 0.04
C GLN A 316 -44.23 -15.19 1.55
N PRO A 317 -45.38 -15.26 2.24
CA PRO A 317 -45.48 -15.20 3.68
C PRO A 317 -44.76 -16.38 4.37
#